data_39daef990dad44c74dfc59dc915eba79
#
_entry.id   39daef990dad44c74dfc59dc915eba79
#
_cell.length_a   1.000
_cell.length_b   1.000
_cell.length_c   1.000
_cell.angle_alpha   90.00
_cell.angle_beta   90.00
_cell.angle_gamma   90.00
#
_symmetry.space_group_name_H-M   'P 1'
#
loop_
_entity.id
_entity.type
_entity.pdbx_description
1 polymer ?
#
loop_
_entity_poly.entity_id
_entity_poly.type
_entity_poly.pdbx_seq_one_letter_code
_entity_poly.pdbx_strand_id
1 'polypeptide(L)'
;MVHHLYFHQCSSLAASTNNLFEIQQISMTGIIQQTLQNDIDALIHDWMAQASVGDSTLGKNAEKDARGIINAIVGAFASGADPQRFSDEGWNPARRLLAELSRTRAAQGQRAGETSQFILSLKKPLFAHIQRGLSGDPAAAIQEIWSATVLVDNMAQHTVSSFQQAREEIIIRQQEELLELSTPVVKLWEGVLAIPLIGTLDSNRTQVVMESLLQSLVSTESELAIIDITGVPTVDTLVAQHLLRTVTAIRLMGADCIISGIRPQIAQTIVHLGIDMRDITTKATLAEALKLAMGKTGWRITRQTQE
;
A
#
# COMPACT_ATOMS: atom_id res chain seq x y z
N MET A 1 -66.97 1.20 -3.83
CA MET A 1 -66.66 2.35 -2.96
C MET A 1 -65.96 1.93 -1.61
N VAL A 2 -65.70 0.66 -1.38
CA VAL A 2 -65.08 0.15 -0.14
C VAL A 2 -63.58 -0.10 -0.27
N HIS A 3 -63.04 -0.20 -1.49
CA HIS A 3 -61.59 -0.49 -1.70
C HIS A 3 -60.65 0.70 -1.59
N HIS A 4 -61.15 1.94 -1.61
CA HIS A 4 -60.31 3.18 -1.52
C HIS A 4 -60.01 3.60 -0.09
N LEU A 5 -60.78 3.18 0.90
CA LEU A 5 -60.56 3.55 2.30
C LEU A 5 -59.49 2.72 3.01
N TYR A 6 -59.25 1.46 2.56
CA TYR A 6 -58.23 0.59 3.15
C TYR A 6 -56.79 1.00 2.78
N PHE A 7 -56.58 1.57 1.59
CA PHE A 7 -55.23 1.99 1.13
C PHE A 7 -54.75 3.26 1.83
N HIS A 8 -55.64 4.18 2.22
CA HIS A 8 -55.24 5.39 2.92
C HIS A 8 -54.93 5.14 4.42
N GLN A 9 -55.56 4.16 5.04
CA GLN A 9 -55.25 3.80 6.43
C GLN A 9 -53.92 3.03 6.58
N CYS A 10 -53.55 2.16 5.65
CA CYS A 10 -52.26 1.48 5.67
C CYS A 10 -51.07 2.42 5.43
N SER A 11 -51.17 3.42 4.54
CA SER A 11 -50.08 4.39 4.30
C SER A 11 -49.90 5.36 5.47
N SER A 12 -50.97 5.72 6.18
CA SER A 12 -50.91 6.57 7.39
C SER A 12 -50.29 5.84 8.58
N LEU A 13 -50.58 4.55 8.77
CA LEU A 13 -49.96 3.72 9.82
C LEU A 13 -48.49 3.45 9.53
N ALA A 14 -48.10 3.20 8.27
CA ALA A 14 -46.72 3.01 7.88
C ALA A 14 -45.87 4.30 8.03
N ALA A 15 -46.45 5.47 7.73
CA ALA A 15 -45.79 6.77 7.93
C ALA A 15 -45.65 7.10 9.43
N SER A 16 -46.64 6.74 10.26
CA SER A 16 -46.61 6.95 11.72
C SER A 16 -45.61 6.03 12.42
N THR A 17 -45.49 4.76 11.97
CA THR A 17 -44.49 3.82 12.51
C THR A 17 -43.08 4.19 12.09
N ASN A 18 -42.83 4.66 10.87
CA ASN A 18 -41.53 5.17 10.45
C ASN A 18 -41.12 6.43 11.26
N ASN A 19 -42.05 7.35 11.49
CA ASN A 19 -41.76 8.55 12.26
C ASN A 19 -41.52 8.25 13.75
N LEU A 20 -42.20 7.26 14.33
CA LEU A 20 -41.91 6.77 15.69
C LEU A 20 -40.57 6.06 15.78
N PHE A 21 -40.17 5.31 14.75
CA PHE A 21 -38.86 4.67 14.66
C PHE A 21 -37.72 5.71 14.52
N GLU A 22 -37.91 6.74 13.68
CA GLU A 22 -36.92 7.83 13.54
C GLU A 22 -36.81 8.69 14.80
N ILE A 23 -37.91 9.03 15.47
CA ILE A 23 -37.92 9.78 16.73
C ILE A 23 -37.28 8.95 17.85
N GLN A 24 -37.52 7.63 17.90
CA GLN A 24 -36.90 6.72 18.85
C GLN A 24 -35.37 6.57 18.59
N GLN A 25 -34.94 6.50 17.32
CA GLN A 25 -33.52 6.46 16.97
C GLN A 25 -32.77 7.74 17.35
N ILE A 26 -33.38 8.93 17.15
CA ILE A 26 -32.79 10.23 17.53
C ILE A 26 -32.67 10.34 19.07
N SER A 27 -33.61 9.78 19.82
CA SER A 27 -33.55 9.73 21.30
C SER A 27 -32.47 8.76 21.82
N MET A 28 -32.23 7.65 21.10
CA MET A 28 -31.34 6.57 21.52
C MET A 28 -29.86 6.94 21.32
N THR A 29 -29.49 7.57 20.20
CA THR A 29 -28.14 8.07 19.94
C THR A 29 -27.66 9.08 20.99
N GLY A 30 -28.60 9.80 21.61
CA GLY A 30 -28.33 10.76 22.67
C GLY A 30 -27.79 10.14 23.97
N ILE A 31 -28.14 8.90 24.27
CA ILE A 31 -27.74 8.24 25.54
C ILE A 31 -26.31 7.73 25.46
N ILE A 32 -25.90 7.08 24.36
CA ILE A 32 -24.49 6.71 24.17
C ILE A 32 -23.63 7.99 24.16
N GLN A 33 -24.07 9.03 23.46
CA GLN A 33 -23.38 10.31 23.44
C GLN A 33 -23.23 10.92 24.83
N GLN A 34 -24.30 10.92 25.62
CA GLN A 34 -24.30 11.46 26.96
C GLN A 34 -23.43 10.64 27.93
N THR A 35 -23.47 9.30 27.80
CA THR A 35 -22.62 8.38 28.56
C THR A 35 -21.14 8.59 28.25
N LEU A 36 -20.81 8.79 26.94
CA LEU A 36 -19.44 9.05 26.50
C LEU A 36 -18.95 10.43 26.93
N GLN A 37 -19.82 11.46 26.99
CA GLN A 37 -19.44 12.81 27.38
C GLN A 37 -19.26 12.99 28.89
N ASN A 38 -20.08 12.33 29.68
CA ASN A 38 -20.12 12.58 31.14
C ASN A 38 -18.97 11.90 31.90
N ASP A 39 -18.33 10.88 31.32
CA ASP A 39 -17.36 10.04 32.08
C ASP A 39 -16.22 9.52 31.18
N ILE A 40 -15.73 10.40 30.27
CA ILE A 40 -14.69 10.04 29.28
C ILE A 40 -13.44 9.48 29.96
N ASP A 41 -12.97 10.10 31.04
CA ASP A 41 -11.75 9.71 31.71
C ASP A 41 -11.86 8.35 32.38
N ALA A 42 -13.00 8.08 33.04
CA ALA A 42 -13.27 6.78 33.64
C ALA A 42 -13.41 5.68 32.55
N LEU A 43 -14.08 5.98 31.45
CA LEU A 43 -14.21 5.03 30.34
C LEU A 43 -12.83 4.70 29.72
N ILE A 44 -11.98 5.70 29.53
CA ILE A 44 -10.62 5.49 28.99
C ILE A 44 -9.80 4.67 30.00
N HIS A 45 -9.88 4.98 31.28
CA HIS A 45 -9.19 4.21 32.32
C HIS A 45 -9.61 2.74 32.29
N ASP A 46 -10.91 2.47 32.28
CA ASP A 46 -11.47 1.12 32.22
C ASP A 46 -11.10 0.40 30.93
N TRP A 47 -11.06 1.15 29.79
CA TRP A 47 -10.62 0.60 28.51
C TRP A 47 -9.14 0.22 28.54
N MET A 48 -8.27 1.07 29.06
CA MET A 48 -6.83 0.76 29.19
C MET A 48 -6.59 -0.43 30.10
N ALA A 49 -7.31 -0.53 31.22
CA ALA A 49 -7.25 -1.69 32.10
C ALA A 49 -7.69 -2.99 31.40
N GLN A 50 -8.76 -2.93 30.58
CA GLN A 50 -9.25 -4.09 29.82
C GLN A 50 -8.29 -4.47 28.68
N ALA A 51 -7.70 -3.50 27.99
CA ALA A 51 -6.77 -3.72 26.91
C ALA A 51 -5.44 -4.33 27.39
N SER A 52 -4.93 -3.91 28.55
CA SER A 52 -3.68 -4.40 29.13
C SER A 52 -3.75 -5.87 29.59
N VAL A 53 -4.94 -6.40 29.86
CA VAL A 53 -5.13 -7.83 30.19
C VAL A 53 -4.85 -8.74 28.97
N GLY A 54 -5.03 -8.22 27.76
CA GLY A 54 -4.86 -8.98 26.51
C GLY A 54 -3.52 -8.74 25.79
N ASP A 55 -2.81 -7.67 26.11
CA ASP A 55 -1.62 -7.26 25.35
C ASP A 55 -0.61 -6.48 26.22
N SER A 56 0.52 -7.11 26.51
CA SER A 56 1.64 -6.49 27.22
C SER A 56 2.42 -5.47 26.38
N THR A 57 2.10 -5.34 25.09
CA THR A 57 2.77 -4.47 24.11
C THR A 57 2.01 -3.19 23.80
N LEU A 58 1.00 -2.83 24.64
CA LEU A 58 0.27 -1.57 24.48
C LEU A 58 1.27 -0.40 24.38
N GLY A 59 1.32 0.22 23.20
CA GLY A 59 2.27 1.29 22.92
C GLY A 59 2.10 2.47 23.87
N LYS A 60 3.19 3.21 24.11
CA LYS A 60 3.24 4.41 25.00
C LYS A 60 2.16 5.46 24.68
N ASN A 61 1.51 5.39 23.53
CA ASN A 61 0.49 6.34 23.08
C ASN A 61 -0.94 5.79 23.15
N ALA A 62 -1.15 4.58 23.67
CA ALA A 62 -2.46 3.91 23.63
C ALA A 62 -3.59 4.74 24.30
N GLU A 63 -3.30 5.42 25.41
CA GLU A 63 -4.27 6.30 26.07
C GLU A 63 -4.60 7.53 25.20
N LYS A 64 -3.61 8.13 24.54
CA LYS A 64 -3.81 9.23 23.60
C LYS A 64 -4.67 8.79 22.41
N ASP A 65 -4.39 7.60 21.87
CA ASP A 65 -5.14 7.01 20.77
C ASP A 65 -6.59 6.73 21.19
N ALA A 66 -6.79 6.13 22.37
CA ALA A 66 -8.10 5.88 22.94
C ALA A 66 -8.91 7.18 23.11
N ARG A 67 -8.30 8.22 23.67
CA ARG A 67 -8.93 9.52 23.85
C ARG A 67 -9.31 10.15 22.51
N GLY A 68 -8.44 10.09 21.51
CA GLY A 68 -8.72 10.57 20.16
C GLY A 68 -9.91 9.85 19.53
N ILE A 69 -9.97 8.52 19.67
CA ILE A 69 -11.06 7.69 19.15
C ILE A 69 -12.38 8.03 19.85
N ILE A 70 -12.41 8.11 21.18
CA ILE A 70 -13.64 8.46 21.93
C ILE A 70 -14.13 9.85 21.53
N ASN A 71 -13.24 10.84 21.44
CA ASN A 71 -13.61 12.19 21.01
C ASN A 71 -14.19 12.20 19.58
N ALA A 72 -13.63 11.41 18.67
CA ALA A 72 -14.15 11.29 17.30
C ALA A 72 -15.53 10.63 17.27
N ILE A 73 -15.78 9.63 18.12
CA ILE A 73 -17.11 9.00 18.29
C ILE A 73 -18.12 10.02 18.82
N VAL A 74 -17.77 10.75 19.88
CA VAL A 74 -18.62 11.82 20.44
C VAL A 74 -18.96 12.87 19.39
N GLY A 75 -17.96 13.30 18.62
CA GLY A 75 -18.16 14.28 17.52
C GLY A 75 -19.07 13.75 16.43
N ALA A 76 -18.95 12.47 16.07
CA ALA A 76 -19.82 11.84 15.07
C ALA A 76 -21.28 11.77 15.57
N PHE A 77 -21.51 11.36 16.82
CA PHE A 77 -22.87 11.40 17.41
C PHE A 77 -23.43 12.81 17.49
N ALA A 78 -22.60 13.81 17.83
CA ALA A 78 -23.04 15.20 17.85
C ALA A 78 -23.48 15.73 16.47
N SER A 79 -22.94 15.17 15.38
CA SER A 79 -23.35 15.46 14.00
C SER A 79 -24.54 14.61 13.51
N GLY A 80 -25.11 13.75 14.36
CA GLY A 80 -26.24 12.88 14.04
C GLY A 80 -25.85 11.62 13.25
N ALA A 81 -24.60 11.18 13.33
CA ALA A 81 -24.14 9.99 12.64
C ALA A 81 -24.77 8.72 13.22
N ASP A 82 -25.26 7.84 12.32
CA ASP A 82 -25.86 6.55 12.70
C ASP A 82 -24.74 5.51 12.96
N PRO A 83 -24.70 4.87 14.16
CA PRO A 83 -23.73 3.83 14.47
C PRO A 83 -23.81 2.60 13.57
N GLN A 84 -24.98 2.37 12.93
CA GLN A 84 -25.17 1.27 11.99
C GLN A 84 -24.60 1.58 10.61
N ARG A 85 -24.38 2.86 10.28
CA ARG A 85 -23.84 3.32 9.00
C ARG A 85 -22.46 3.94 9.14
N PHE A 86 -21.50 3.13 9.54
CA PHE A 86 -20.13 3.57 9.76
C PHE A 86 -19.43 4.10 8.49
N SER A 87 -20.03 3.87 7.30
CA SER A 87 -19.57 4.42 6.00
C SER A 87 -19.95 5.89 5.78
N ASP A 88 -20.93 6.43 6.50
CA ASP A 88 -21.42 7.79 6.32
C ASP A 88 -20.37 8.84 6.67
N GLU A 89 -20.55 10.06 6.13
CA GLU A 89 -19.57 11.15 6.27
C GLU A 89 -19.32 11.56 7.72
N GLY A 90 -20.31 11.49 8.58
CA GLY A 90 -20.19 11.80 10.01
C GLY A 90 -19.11 10.97 10.73
N TRP A 91 -18.81 9.77 10.24
CA TRP A 91 -17.77 8.90 10.78
C TRP A 91 -16.37 9.11 10.17
N ASN A 92 -16.21 10.04 9.21
CA ASN A 92 -14.90 10.31 8.59
C ASN A 92 -13.78 10.62 9.58
N PRO A 93 -13.98 11.42 10.63
CA PRO A 93 -12.93 11.69 11.61
C PRO A 93 -12.47 10.43 12.34
N ALA A 94 -13.41 9.58 12.76
CA ALA A 94 -13.10 8.30 13.41
C ALA A 94 -12.39 7.34 12.46
N ARG A 95 -12.87 7.19 11.22
CA ARG A 95 -12.23 6.35 10.20
C ARG A 95 -10.79 6.78 9.90
N ARG A 96 -10.52 8.08 9.80
CA ARG A 96 -9.15 8.59 9.59
C ARG A 96 -8.22 8.25 10.73
N LEU A 97 -8.66 8.44 11.97
CA LEU A 97 -7.86 8.10 13.15
C LEU A 97 -7.55 6.59 13.23
N LEU A 98 -8.54 5.74 12.96
CA LEU A 98 -8.38 4.29 12.96
C LEU A 98 -7.45 3.83 11.83
N ALA A 99 -7.53 4.46 10.65
CA ALA A 99 -6.64 4.17 9.54
C ALA A 99 -5.20 4.62 9.83
N GLU A 100 -5.01 5.79 10.45
CA GLU A 100 -3.68 6.28 10.85
C GLU A 100 -3.06 5.39 11.92
N LEU A 101 -3.83 4.99 12.93
CA LEU A 101 -3.41 4.02 13.95
C LEU A 101 -2.95 2.71 13.30
N SER A 102 -3.74 2.20 12.36
CA SER A 102 -3.45 0.95 11.65
C SER A 102 -2.18 1.05 10.81
N ARG A 103 -1.97 2.17 10.08
CA ARG A 103 -0.75 2.42 9.29
C ARG A 103 0.48 2.50 10.17
N THR A 104 0.40 3.24 11.28
CA THR A 104 1.51 3.39 12.22
C THR A 104 1.93 2.04 12.79
N ARG A 105 0.97 1.21 13.19
CA ARG A 105 1.24 -0.12 13.75
C ARG A 105 1.74 -1.11 12.68
N ALA A 106 1.24 -1.02 11.44
CA ALA A 106 1.75 -1.81 10.33
C ALA A 106 3.23 -1.48 10.02
N ALA A 107 3.59 -0.18 10.02
CA ALA A 107 4.97 0.26 9.84
C ALA A 107 5.90 -0.20 10.97
N GLN A 108 5.39 -0.35 12.20
CA GLN A 108 6.11 -0.88 13.35
C GLN A 108 6.21 -2.43 13.37
N GLY A 109 5.64 -3.11 12.37
CA GLY A 109 5.66 -4.57 12.29
C GLY A 109 4.71 -5.28 13.24
N GLN A 110 3.76 -4.57 13.85
CA GLN A 110 2.71 -5.18 14.69
C GLN A 110 1.74 -6.01 13.84
N ARG A 111 0.88 -6.77 14.50
CA ARG A 111 -0.12 -7.62 13.82
C ARG A 111 -1.47 -6.92 13.72
N ALA A 112 -2.20 -7.14 12.62
CA ALA A 112 -3.54 -6.61 12.42
C ALA A 112 -4.50 -6.95 13.57
N GLY A 113 -4.38 -8.18 14.09
CA GLY A 113 -5.20 -8.67 15.20
C GLY A 113 -5.02 -7.89 16.51
N GLU A 114 -3.82 -7.40 16.79
CA GLU A 114 -3.52 -6.63 18.00
C GLU A 114 -4.26 -5.28 17.98
N THR A 115 -4.28 -4.60 16.84
CA THR A 115 -5.03 -3.33 16.68
C THR A 115 -6.53 -3.56 16.79
N SER A 116 -7.06 -4.60 16.14
CA SER A 116 -8.46 -4.96 16.21
C SER A 116 -8.86 -5.35 17.64
N GLN A 117 -8.03 -6.14 18.33
CA GLN A 117 -8.26 -6.55 19.73
C GLN A 117 -8.29 -5.34 20.68
N PHE A 118 -7.41 -4.36 20.45
CA PHE A 118 -7.43 -3.10 21.18
C PHE A 118 -8.79 -2.39 21.04
N ILE A 119 -9.33 -2.28 19.82
CA ILE A 119 -10.65 -1.66 19.61
C ILE A 119 -11.75 -2.51 20.23
N LEU A 120 -11.74 -3.83 20.04
CA LEU A 120 -12.75 -4.74 20.62
C LEU A 120 -12.78 -4.71 22.15
N SER A 121 -11.64 -4.45 22.79
CA SER A 121 -11.55 -4.38 24.25
C SER A 121 -12.36 -3.21 24.85
N LEU A 122 -12.75 -2.22 24.03
CA LEU A 122 -13.66 -1.13 24.41
C LEU A 122 -15.08 -1.64 24.76
N LYS A 123 -15.53 -2.77 24.18
CA LYS A 123 -16.91 -3.26 24.38
C LYS A 123 -17.29 -3.41 25.84
N LYS A 124 -16.46 -4.11 26.61
CA LYS A 124 -16.79 -4.43 28.01
C LYS A 124 -16.93 -3.17 28.87
N PRO A 125 -15.98 -2.22 28.91
CA PRO A 125 -16.15 -0.98 29.66
C PRO A 125 -17.32 -0.14 29.13
N LEU A 126 -17.50 -0.03 27.82
CA LEU A 126 -18.60 0.73 27.22
C LEU A 126 -19.98 0.16 27.67
N PHE A 127 -20.15 -1.17 27.64
CA PHE A 127 -21.38 -1.82 28.07
C PHE A 127 -21.65 -1.59 29.55
N ALA A 128 -20.62 -1.66 30.40
CA ALA A 128 -20.77 -1.38 31.84
C ALA A 128 -21.22 0.07 32.10
N HIS A 129 -20.70 1.03 31.32
CA HIS A 129 -21.12 2.42 31.45
C HIS A 129 -22.56 2.63 30.95
N ILE A 130 -22.97 2.01 29.82
CA ILE A 130 -24.35 2.04 29.31
C ILE A 130 -25.32 1.44 30.34
N GLN A 131 -25.01 0.29 30.91
CA GLN A 131 -25.87 -0.36 31.92
C GLN A 131 -26.05 0.49 33.17
N ARG A 132 -24.98 1.15 33.64
CA ARG A 132 -25.07 2.08 34.80
C ARG A 132 -25.97 3.27 34.49
N GLY A 133 -25.85 3.85 33.30
CA GLY A 133 -26.64 5.01 32.87
C GLY A 133 -28.13 4.69 32.65
N LEU A 134 -28.45 3.44 32.29
CA LEU A 134 -29.81 2.99 31.95
C LEU A 134 -30.36 1.94 32.95
N SER A 135 -29.93 1.99 34.19
CA SER A 135 -30.34 1.01 35.22
C SER A 135 -31.87 0.95 35.46
N GLY A 136 -32.59 2.00 35.08
CA GLY A 136 -34.07 2.06 35.19
C GLY A 136 -34.81 1.58 33.92
N ASP A 137 -34.15 1.34 32.80
CA ASP A 137 -34.76 0.91 31.53
C ASP A 137 -33.95 -0.20 30.87
N PRO A 138 -34.21 -1.48 31.21
CA PRO A 138 -33.49 -2.61 30.59
C PRO A 138 -33.69 -2.74 29.08
N ALA A 139 -34.83 -2.33 28.53
CA ALA A 139 -35.11 -2.44 27.13
C ALA A 139 -34.25 -1.42 26.32
N ALA A 140 -34.17 -0.18 26.79
CA ALA A 140 -33.29 0.82 26.23
C ALA A 140 -31.81 0.40 26.36
N ALA A 141 -31.39 -0.16 27.47
CA ALA A 141 -30.03 -0.64 27.68
C ALA A 141 -29.62 -1.72 26.64
N ILE A 142 -30.51 -2.66 26.32
CA ILE A 142 -30.25 -3.70 25.31
C ILE A 142 -30.05 -3.07 23.94
N GLN A 143 -30.86 -2.11 23.55
CA GLN A 143 -30.76 -1.44 22.26
C GLN A 143 -29.45 -0.64 22.11
N GLU A 144 -29.07 0.08 23.17
CA GLU A 144 -27.83 0.85 23.18
C GLU A 144 -26.59 -0.06 23.15
N ILE A 145 -26.62 -1.18 23.89
CA ILE A 145 -25.55 -2.20 23.81
C ILE A 145 -25.43 -2.79 22.44
N TRP A 146 -26.57 -3.03 21.75
CA TRP A 146 -26.56 -3.51 20.36
C TRP A 146 -25.91 -2.49 19.42
N SER A 147 -26.33 -1.21 19.49
CA SER A 147 -25.76 -0.12 18.68
C SER A 147 -24.27 0.07 18.95
N ALA A 148 -23.86 0.02 20.23
CA ALA A 148 -22.44 0.07 20.61
C ALA A 148 -21.66 -1.14 20.08
N THR A 149 -22.26 -2.34 20.09
CA THR A 149 -21.65 -3.55 19.52
C THR A 149 -21.37 -3.37 18.03
N VAL A 150 -22.38 -2.96 17.27
CA VAL A 150 -22.26 -2.75 15.82
C VAL A 150 -21.18 -1.71 15.50
N LEU A 151 -21.18 -0.59 16.24
CA LEU A 151 -20.18 0.46 16.07
C LEU A 151 -18.75 -0.06 16.32
N VAL A 152 -18.51 -0.72 17.44
CA VAL A 152 -17.17 -1.22 17.80
C VAL A 152 -16.72 -2.31 16.83
N ASP A 153 -17.62 -3.17 16.35
CA ASP A 153 -17.30 -4.18 15.34
C ASP A 153 -16.92 -3.55 14.01
N ASN A 154 -17.66 -2.55 13.54
CA ASN A 154 -17.33 -1.80 12.34
C ASN A 154 -15.97 -1.08 12.46
N MET A 155 -15.68 -0.49 13.62
CA MET A 155 -14.39 0.13 13.90
C MET A 155 -13.26 -0.90 13.86
N ALA A 156 -13.43 -2.05 14.52
CA ALA A 156 -12.44 -3.13 14.51
C ALA A 156 -12.20 -3.68 13.10
N GLN A 157 -13.25 -3.89 12.31
CA GLN A 157 -13.15 -4.31 10.93
C GLN A 157 -12.43 -3.27 10.07
N HIS A 158 -12.74 -1.98 10.26
CA HIS A 158 -12.07 -0.89 9.55
C HIS A 158 -10.56 -0.86 9.85
N THR A 159 -10.14 -1.10 11.10
CA THR A 159 -8.70 -1.18 11.43
C THR A 159 -8.01 -2.33 10.72
N VAL A 160 -8.65 -3.51 10.63
CA VAL A 160 -8.09 -4.66 9.91
C VAL A 160 -7.93 -4.35 8.42
N SER A 161 -8.96 -3.80 7.79
CA SER A 161 -8.92 -3.45 6.36
C SER A 161 -7.86 -2.38 6.07
N SER A 162 -7.78 -1.34 6.90
CA SER A 162 -6.77 -0.28 6.78
C SER A 162 -5.35 -0.82 7.01
N PHE A 163 -5.18 -1.77 7.93
CA PHE A 163 -3.89 -2.42 8.17
C PHE A 163 -3.44 -3.24 6.96
N GLN A 164 -4.35 -4.03 6.37
CA GLN A 164 -4.07 -4.83 5.19
C GLN A 164 -3.65 -3.94 4.02
N GLN A 165 -4.38 -2.85 3.79
CA GLN A 165 -4.04 -1.88 2.74
C GLN A 165 -2.66 -1.26 2.98
N ALA A 166 -2.37 -0.80 4.19
CA ALA A 166 -1.07 -0.23 4.53
C ALA A 166 0.08 -1.23 4.36
N ARG A 167 -0.15 -2.50 4.70
CA ARG A 167 0.82 -3.57 4.51
C ARG A 167 1.10 -3.85 3.03
N GLU A 168 0.07 -3.83 2.20
CA GLU A 168 0.20 -4.02 0.75
C GLU A 168 0.98 -2.86 0.12
N GLU A 169 0.69 -1.61 0.50
CA GLU A 169 1.44 -0.43 0.06
C GLU A 169 2.95 -0.53 0.43
N ILE A 170 3.25 -1.03 1.64
CA ILE A 170 4.65 -1.26 2.07
C ILE A 170 5.32 -2.33 1.19
N ILE A 171 4.63 -3.44 0.93
CA ILE A 171 5.17 -4.54 0.10
C ILE A 171 5.44 -4.06 -1.32
N ILE A 172 4.50 -3.33 -1.94
CA ILE A 172 4.67 -2.77 -3.29
C ILE A 172 5.88 -1.85 -3.33
N ARG A 173 6.00 -0.93 -2.37
CA ARG A 173 7.15 -0.02 -2.28
C ARG A 173 8.47 -0.76 -2.12
N GLN A 174 8.53 -1.79 -1.25
CA GLN A 174 9.74 -2.60 -1.10
C GLN A 174 10.10 -3.36 -2.38
N GLN A 175 9.10 -3.83 -3.14
CA GLN A 175 9.32 -4.45 -4.44
C GLN A 175 9.87 -3.46 -5.46
N GLU A 176 9.35 -2.25 -5.51
CA GLU A 176 9.84 -1.17 -6.38
C GLU A 176 11.29 -0.80 -6.02
N GLU A 177 11.60 -0.60 -4.74
CA GLU A 177 12.96 -0.34 -4.27
C GLU A 177 13.94 -1.48 -4.63
N LEU A 178 13.51 -2.73 -4.51
CA LEU A 178 14.32 -3.89 -4.91
C LEU A 178 14.53 -3.92 -6.44
N LEU A 179 13.55 -3.51 -7.23
CA LEU A 179 13.68 -3.43 -8.69
C LEU A 179 14.64 -2.32 -9.10
N GLU A 180 14.59 -1.16 -8.47
CA GLU A 180 15.52 -0.05 -8.72
C GLU A 180 16.97 -0.45 -8.40
N LEU A 181 17.19 -1.18 -7.29
CA LEU A 181 18.53 -1.64 -6.90
C LEU A 181 19.03 -2.82 -7.73
N SER A 182 18.14 -3.55 -8.41
CA SER A 182 18.49 -4.82 -9.07
C SER A 182 19.24 -4.68 -10.39
N THR A 183 19.31 -3.46 -10.98
CA THR A 183 19.99 -3.26 -12.27
C THR A 183 20.59 -1.85 -12.37
N PRO A 184 21.61 -1.53 -11.56
CA PRO A 184 22.22 -0.22 -11.58
C PRO A 184 22.98 0.00 -12.90
N VAL A 185 22.82 1.20 -13.50
CA VAL A 185 23.72 1.66 -14.54
C VAL A 185 25.02 2.09 -13.86
N VAL A 186 26.13 1.48 -14.26
CA VAL A 186 27.45 1.68 -13.66
C VAL A 186 28.37 2.39 -14.64
N LYS A 187 29.02 3.46 -14.21
CA LYS A 187 30.11 4.07 -14.98
C LYS A 187 31.36 3.22 -14.83
N LEU A 188 31.74 2.49 -15.88
CA LEU A 188 32.95 1.65 -15.88
C LEU A 188 34.21 2.45 -16.18
N TRP A 189 34.11 3.46 -17.04
CA TRP A 189 35.21 4.33 -17.42
C TRP A 189 34.67 5.69 -17.88
N GLU A 190 35.56 6.65 -18.14
CA GLU A 190 35.15 7.91 -18.77
C GLU A 190 34.53 7.66 -20.14
N GLY A 191 33.32 8.16 -20.33
CA GLY A 191 32.53 7.97 -21.55
C GLY A 191 31.94 6.58 -21.74
N VAL A 192 32.10 5.65 -20.77
CA VAL A 192 31.62 4.27 -20.86
C VAL A 192 30.71 3.90 -19.69
N LEU A 193 29.44 3.64 -19.98
CA LEU A 193 28.48 3.07 -19.03
C LEU A 193 28.32 1.57 -19.27
N ALA A 194 27.94 0.84 -18.23
CA ALA A 194 27.49 -0.54 -18.34
C ALA A 194 26.22 -0.76 -17.55
N ILE A 195 25.38 -1.64 -18.06
CA ILE A 195 24.21 -2.15 -17.35
C ILE A 195 24.25 -3.68 -17.33
N PRO A 196 24.56 -4.29 -16.16
CA PRO A 196 24.54 -5.74 -16.02
C PRO A 196 23.11 -6.21 -15.77
N LEU A 197 22.55 -7.00 -16.70
CA LEU A 197 21.23 -7.60 -16.57
C LEU A 197 21.36 -8.99 -15.92
N ILE A 198 20.67 -9.21 -14.79
CA ILE A 198 20.77 -10.44 -14.02
C ILE A 198 19.36 -10.99 -13.74
N GLY A 199 19.20 -12.31 -13.88
CA GLY A 199 17.95 -13.02 -13.65
C GLY A 199 16.98 -12.95 -14.82
N THR A 200 15.71 -13.26 -14.56
CA THR A 200 14.66 -13.21 -15.59
C THR A 200 14.30 -11.79 -15.95
N LEU A 201 14.25 -11.50 -17.24
CA LEU A 201 13.79 -10.24 -17.77
C LEU A 201 12.36 -10.42 -18.28
N ASP A 202 11.43 -9.64 -17.75
CA ASP A 202 10.12 -9.41 -18.34
C ASP A 202 10.09 -8.09 -19.11
N SER A 203 9.03 -7.86 -19.86
CA SER A 203 8.87 -6.65 -20.68
C SER A 203 8.90 -5.36 -19.86
N ASN A 204 8.24 -5.35 -18.69
CA ASN A 204 8.14 -4.14 -17.86
C ASN A 204 9.49 -3.79 -17.26
N ARG A 205 10.16 -4.77 -16.65
CA ARG A 205 11.50 -4.59 -16.08
C ARG A 205 12.50 -4.15 -17.17
N THR A 206 12.43 -4.77 -18.34
CA THR A 206 13.31 -4.42 -19.46
C THR A 206 13.11 -2.95 -19.87
N GLN A 207 11.87 -2.50 -19.95
CA GLN A 207 11.58 -1.11 -20.31
C GLN A 207 12.15 -0.13 -19.29
N VAL A 208 11.89 -0.31 -17.99
CA VAL A 208 12.41 0.55 -16.91
C VAL A 208 13.93 0.63 -16.94
N VAL A 209 14.58 -0.52 -17.07
CA VAL A 209 16.04 -0.61 -17.14
C VAL A 209 16.61 0.14 -18.34
N MET A 210 15.95 0.02 -19.49
CA MET A 210 16.40 0.70 -20.72
C MET A 210 16.18 2.21 -20.66
N GLU A 211 15.08 2.67 -20.08
CA GLU A 211 14.83 4.09 -19.82
C GLU A 211 15.89 4.69 -18.89
N SER A 212 16.24 3.97 -17.80
CA SER A 212 17.31 4.36 -16.89
C SER A 212 18.67 4.47 -17.58
N LEU A 213 18.99 3.53 -18.48
CA LEU A 213 20.24 3.59 -19.26
C LEU A 213 20.29 4.81 -20.18
N LEU A 214 19.19 5.10 -20.90
CA LEU A 214 19.11 6.26 -21.78
C LEU A 214 19.26 7.57 -21.01
N GLN A 215 18.61 7.68 -19.85
CA GLN A 215 18.72 8.85 -18.99
C GLN A 215 20.13 9.01 -18.42
N SER A 216 20.77 7.90 -18.04
CA SER A 216 22.16 7.91 -17.54
C SER A 216 23.16 8.33 -18.62
N LEU A 217 22.97 7.93 -19.88
CA LEU A 217 23.80 8.36 -21.00
C LEU A 217 23.78 9.89 -21.18
N VAL A 218 22.58 10.49 -21.09
CA VAL A 218 22.43 11.95 -21.17
C VAL A 218 23.09 12.64 -19.98
N SER A 219 22.79 12.19 -18.77
CA SER A 219 23.26 12.87 -17.55
C SER A 219 24.77 12.79 -17.33
N THR A 220 25.42 11.74 -17.86
CA THR A 220 26.85 11.51 -17.73
C THR A 220 27.65 11.90 -18.98
N GLU A 221 26.99 12.35 -20.04
CA GLU A 221 27.58 12.66 -21.35
C GLU A 221 28.43 11.50 -21.89
N SER A 222 27.97 10.25 -21.65
CA SER A 222 28.73 9.07 -22.03
C SER A 222 28.50 8.73 -23.53
N GLU A 223 29.57 8.39 -24.19
CA GLU A 223 29.56 8.12 -25.66
C GLU A 223 29.28 6.66 -26.00
N LEU A 224 29.34 5.75 -24.97
CA LEU A 224 29.22 4.33 -25.18
C LEU A 224 28.51 3.62 -24.00
N ALA A 225 27.55 2.75 -24.34
CA ALA A 225 26.86 1.87 -23.40
C ALA A 225 27.24 0.40 -23.64
N ILE A 226 27.45 -0.35 -22.56
CA ILE A 226 27.59 -1.81 -22.60
C ILE A 226 26.35 -2.42 -21.93
N ILE A 227 25.58 -3.23 -22.66
CA ILE A 227 24.47 -4.01 -22.12
C ILE A 227 24.99 -5.43 -21.90
N ASP A 228 25.21 -5.82 -20.64
CA ASP A 228 25.71 -7.16 -20.32
C ASP A 228 24.56 -8.09 -19.93
N ILE A 229 24.31 -9.10 -20.75
CA ILE A 229 23.27 -10.12 -20.55
C ILE A 229 23.83 -11.47 -20.10
N THR A 230 25.06 -11.51 -19.62
CA THR A 230 25.69 -12.75 -19.11
C THR A 230 24.85 -13.42 -18.04
N GLY A 231 24.21 -12.60 -17.17
CA GLY A 231 23.36 -13.07 -16.07
C GLY A 231 21.93 -13.46 -16.44
N VAL A 232 21.54 -13.32 -17.73
CA VAL A 232 20.19 -13.60 -18.22
C VAL A 232 20.10 -15.06 -18.71
N PRO A 233 19.25 -15.90 -18.14
CA PRO A 233 19.13 -17.30 -18.56
C PRO A 233 18.42 -17.47 -19.89
N THR A 234 17.35 -16.71 -20.14
CA THR A 234 16.51 -16.78 -21.34
C THR A 234 16.01 -15.40 -21.72
N VAL A 235 15.82 -15.19 -23.01
CA VAL A 235 15.23 -13.97 -23.58
C VAL A 235 14.06 -14.37 -24.47
N ASP A 236 12.90 -13.79 -24.23
CA ASP A 236 11.73 -13.96 -25.07
C ASP A 236 11.72 -12.94 -26.23
N THR A 237 10.73 -13.05 -27.11
CA THR A 237 10.59 -12.17 -28.28
C THR A 237 10.45 -10.70 -27.91
N LEU A 238 9.68 -10.38 -26.87
CA LEU A 238 9.41 -9.00 -26.46
C LEU A 238 10.65 -8.36 -25.85
N VAL A 239 11.35 -9.09 -24.99
CA VAL A 239 12.62 -8.64 -24.38
C VAL A 239 13.68 -8.40 -25.46
N ALA A 240 13.82 -9.31 -26.44
CA ALA A 240 14.73 -9.12 -27.57
C ALA A 240 14.40 -7.86 -28.37
N GLN A 241 13.11 -7.61 -28.64
CA GLN A 241 12.67 -6.39 -29.32
C GLN A 241 12.95 -5.12 -28.50
N HIS A 242 12.75 -5.14 -27.18
CA HIS A 242 13.08 -4.01 -26.31
C HIS A 242 14.58 -3.72 -26.32
N LEU A 243 15.44 -4.73 -26.21
CA LEU A 243 16.88 -4.56 -26.31
C LEU A 243 17.29 -3.88 -27.61
N LEU A 244 16.73 -4.30 -28.75
CA LEU A 244 17.02 -3.72 -30.06
C LEU A 244 16.54 -2.28 -30.19
N ARG A 245 15.34 -1.98 -29.73
CA ARG A 245 14.81 -0.62 -29.71
C ARG A 245 15.71 0.30 -28.91
N THR A 246 16.23 -0.20 -27.79
CA THR A 246 17.15 0.57 -26.93
C THR A 246 18.48 0.82 -27.65
N VAL A 247 19.07 -0.17 -28.29
CA VAL A 247 20.30 0.03 -29.10
C VAL A 247 20.06 1.08 -30.16
N THR A 248 18.92 1.04 -30.84
CA THR A 248 18.54 2.04 -31.84
C THR A 248 18.39 3.43 -31.23
N ALA A 249 17.74 3.53 -30.06
CA ALA A 249 17.57 4.80 -29.37
C ALA A 249 18.91 5.39 -28.90
N ILE A 250 19.82 4.57 -28.37
CA ILE A 250 21.18 4.99 -27.98
C ILE A 250 21.91 5.59 -29.17
N ARG A 251 21.83 4.95 -30.37
CA ARG A 251 22.47 5.45 -31.59
C ARG A 251 21.85 6.74 -32.11
N LEU A 252 20.52 6.86 -32.03
CA LEU A 252 19.84 8.12 -32.38
C LEU A 252 20.27 9.29 -31.50
N MET A 253 20.69 9.01 -30.26
CA MET A 253 21.22 10.00 -29.32
C MET A 253 22.71 10.33 -29.57
N GLY A 254 23.34 9.66 -30.56
CA GLY A 254 24.75 9.89 -30.91
C GLY A 254 25.75 9.05 -30.14
N ALA A 255 25.29 8.16 -29.24
CA ALA A 255 26.14 7.21 -28.52
C ALA A 255 26.21 5.86 -29.23
N ASP A 256 27.20 5.03 -28.90
CA ASP A 256 27.33 3.66 -29.42
C ASP A 256 26.94 2.63 -28.36
N CYS A 257 26.63 1.40 -28.78
CA CYS A 257 26.21 0.34 -27.88
C CYS A 257 26.92 -0.98 -28.19
N ILE A 258 27.33 -1.70 -27.15
CA ILE A 258 27.90 -3.05 -27.24
C ILE A 258 27.02 -3.97 -26.39
N ILE A 259 26.62 -5.12 -26.93
CA ILE A 259 25.93 -6.17 -26.15
C ILE A 259 26.98 -7.23 -25.80
N SER A 260 27.10 -7.58 -24.51
CA SER A 260 28.00 -8.64 -24.05
C SER A 260 27.24 -9.81 -23.42
N GLY A 261 27.86 -11.00 -23.46
CA GLY A 261 27.35 -12.19 -22.76
C GLY A 261 26.19 -12.91 -23.44
N ILE A 262 26.06 -12.78 -24.77
CA ILE A 262 25.03 -13.51 -25.51
C ILE A 262 25.33 -15.00 -25.48
N ARG A 263 24.48 -15.77 -24.80
CA ARG A 263 24.56 -17.22 -24.71
C ARG A 263 24.05 -17.89 -25.99
N PRO A 264 24.51 -19.13 -26.34
CA PRO A 264 24.09 -19.83 -27.55
C PRO A 264 22.57 -19.96 -27.71
N GLN A 265 21.85 -20.22 -26.59
CA GLN A 265 20.39 -20.31 -26.58
C GLN A 265 19.72 -18.98 -26.94
N ILE A 266 20.24 -17.87 -26.42
CA ILE A 266 19.75 -16.51 -26.74
C ILE A 266 20.05 -16.18 -28.20
N ALA A 267 21.23 -16.50 -28.70
CA ALA A 267 21.60 -16.32 -30.09
C ALA A 267 20.66 -17.09 -31.03
N GLN A 268 20.32 -18.34 -30.72
CA GLN A 268 19.35 -19.12 -31.49
C GLN A 268 17.96 -18.47 -31.51
N THR A 269 17.49 -17.97 -30.36
CA THR A 269 16.21 -17.26 -30.26
C THR A 269 16.20 -16.01 -31.14
N ILE A 270 17.24 -15.19 -31.08
CA ILE A 270 17.39 -13.97 -31.89
C ILE A 270 17.37 -14.29 -33.37
N VAL A 271 18.11 -15.32 -33.81
CA VAL A 271 18.14 -15.76 -35.20
C VAL A 271 16.79 -16.31 -35.66
N HIS A 272 16.14 -17.11 -34.82
CA HIS A 272 14.81 -17.68 -35.11
C HIS A 272 13.73 -16.61 -35.28
N LEU A 273 13.85 -15.52 -34.54
CA LEU A 273 12.97 -14.34 -34.65
C LEU A 273 13.23 -13.47 -35.87
N GLY A 274 14.24 -13.80 -36.70
CA GLY A 274 14.60 -13.02 -37.89
C GLY A 274 15.11 -11.60 -37.55
N ILE A 275 15.63 -11.39 -36.37
CA ILE A 275 16.10 -10.08 -35.90
C ILE A 275 17.46 -9.79 -36.52
N ASP A 276 17.57 -8.65 -37.20
CA ASP A 276 18.82 -8.22 -37.80
C ASP A 276 19.78 -7.60 -36.76
N MET A 277 20.86 -8.34 -36.48
CA MET A 277 21.92 -7.92 -35.56
C MET A 277 23.19 -7.42 -36.24
N ARG A 278 23.21 -7.29 -37.57
CA ARG A 278 24.42 -6.97 -38.33
C ARG A 278 25.07 -5.64 -37.95
N ASP A 279 24.26 -4.69 -37.56
CA ASP A 279 24.75 -3.38 -37.11
C ASP A 279 25.09 -3.32 -35.62
N ILE A 280 24.81 -4.37 -34.83
CA ILE A 280 25.01 -4.35 -33.40
C ILE A 280 26.35 -5.01 -33.06
N THR A 281 27.21 -4.25 -32.39
CA THR A 281 28.48 -4.77 -31.88
C THR A 281 28.23 -5.72 -30.71
N THR A 282 28.67 -6.97 -30.84
CA THR A 282 28.53 -7.97 -29.77
C THR A 282 29.89 -8.48 -29.30
N LYS A 283 29.99 -8.86 -28.03
CA LYS A 283 31.16 -9.50 -27.39
C LYS A 283 30.74 -10.67 -26.50
N ALA A 284 31.61 -11.66 -26.41
CA ALA A 284 31.35 -12.85 -25.59
C ALA A 284 31.34 -12.53 -24.09
N THR A 285 32.17 -11.58 -23.66
CA THR A 285 32.32 -11.22 -22.24
C THR A 285 32.29 -9.71 -22.03
N LEU A 286 31.92 -9.29 -20.82
CA LEU A 286 31.96 -7.89 -20.39
C LEU A 286 33.40 -7.32 -20.50
N ALA A 287 34.42 -8.11 -20.19
CA ALA A 287 35.82 -7.69 -20.28
C ALA A 287 36.23 -7.34 -21.72
N GLU A 288 35.82 -8.15 -22.70
CA GLU A 288 36.08 -7.87 -24.13
C GLU A 288 35.28 -6.66 -24.60
N ALA A 289 34.04 -6.52 -24.14
CA ALA A 289 33.22 -5.35 -24.43
C ALA A 289 33.86 -4.06 -23.89
N LEU A 290 34.33 -4.08 -22.64
CA LEU A 290 35.01 -2.94 -22.01
C LEU A 290 36.31 -2.59 -22.75
N LYS A 291 37.12 -3.59 -23.12
CA LYS A 291 38.36 -3.38 -23.88
C LYS A 291 38.08 -2.70 -25.22
N LEU A 292 37.02 -3.13 -25.92
CA LEU A 292 36.59 -2.50 -27.16
C LEU A 292 36.07 -1.08 -26.96
N ALA A 293 35.24 -0.89 -25.91
CA ALA A 293 34.69 0.41 -25.55
C ALA A 293 35.78 1.44 -25.26
N MET A 294 36.78 1.06 -24.42
CA MET A 294 37.95 1.91 -24.17
C MET A 294 38.72 2.26 -25.40
N GLY A 295 38.90 1.30 -26.33
CA GLY A 295 39.56 1.58 -27.62
C GLY A 295 38.79 2.58 -28.50
N LYS A 296 37.43 2.53 -28.48
CA LYS A 296 36.58 3.47 -29.24
C LYS A 296 36.57 4.87 -28.60
N THR A 297 36.69 4.97 -27.28
CA THR A 297 36.78 6.26 -26.56
C THR A 297 38.21 6.80 -26.45
N GLY A 298 39.17 6.22 -27.19
CA GLY A 298 40.53 6.73 -27.28
C GLY A 298 41.51 6.22 -26.20
N TRP A 299 41.09 5.33 -25.33
CA TRP A 299 41.91 4.76 -24.27
C TRP A 299 42.66 3.50 -24.75
N ARG A 300 43.89 3.30 -24.30
CA ARG A 300 44.70 2.09 -24.58
C ARG A 300 45.15 1.45 -23.25
N ILE A 301 44.84 0.18 -23.07
CA ILE A 301 45.36 -0.62 -21.97
C ILE A 301 46.68 -1.23 -22.42
N THR A 302 47.79 -0.86 -21.80
CA THR A 302 49.12 -1.47 -22.01
C THR A 302 49.52 -2.25 -20.75
N ARG A 303 49.95 -3.49 -20.94
CA ARG A 303 50.52 -4.29 -19.82
C ARG A 303 51.97 -3.88 -19.66
N GLN A 304 52.35 -3.26 -18.55
CA GLN A 304 53.75 -3.12 -18.20
C GLN A 304 54.31 -4.49 -17.82
N THR A 305 55.23 -5.01 -18.63
CA THR A 305 56.06 -6.16 -18.23
C THR A 305 57.09 -5.59 -17.25
N GLN A 306 57.02 -6.01 -15.99
CA GLN A 306 58.14 -5.78 -15.08
C GLN A 306 59.32 -6.68 -15.55
N GLU A 307 60.42 -6.08 -15.94
CA GLU A 307 61.69 -6.75 -16.12
C GLU A 307 62.30 -7.14 -14.79
#